data_13ee6528b29aa5075e0df71bd6251ffc
#
_entry.id   13ee6528b29aa5075e0df71bd6251ffc
#
_cell.length_a   1.000
_cell.length_b   1.000
_cell.length_c   1.000
_cell.angle_alpha   90.00
_cell.angle_beta   90.00
_cell.angle_gamma   90.00
#
_symmetry.space_group_name_H-M   'P 1'
#
loop_
_entity.id
_entity.type
_entity.pdbx_description
1 polymer ?
#
loop_
_entity_poly.entity_id
_entity_poly.type
_entity_poly.pdbx_seq_one_letter_code
_entity_poly.pdbx_strand_id
1 'polypeptide(L)'
;MQLSNKEDKQQGFNPSQPSESSSGSSSGSSSGSSSGFPSGSSSGSSSGSSTEIGTQVSARRVALTGLLAALALIFSYVEALVPFNAGIPGIKLGLANLVPLIILYRLDARYAFAANLIRVFLAGLLFSGMFAALYSLAGSVTSFFVMYLLKKTNLFSVIGVSTAGGVFHNVGQLCVAILAVSSPQLIHYLPVLIISGMIAGIIVGIGAAVLLDRIPVKLFRE
;
A
#
# COMPACT_ATOMS: atom_id res chain seq x y z
N MET A 1 11.41 -15.71 57.34
CA MET A 1 12.46 -14.79 57.75
C MET A 1 12.35 -13.61 56.83
N GLN A 2 11.49 -12.69 57.25
CA GLN A 2 11.72 -11.31 57.64
C GLN A 2 12.20 -10.43 56.50
N LEU A 3 11.28 -9.55 56.00
CA LEU A 3 11.01 -8.16 56.45
C LEU A 3 12.10 -7.20 55.90
N SER A 4 11.78 -6.15 55.17
CA SER A 4 11.34 -4.85 55.61
C SER A 4 11.48 -3.90 54.41
N ASN A 5 10.46 -3.22 53.88
CA ASN A 5 9.81 -1.98 54.31
C ASN A 5 10.69 -0.73 54.22
N LYS A 6 10.22 0.23 53.43
CA LYS A 6 10.09 1.68 53.64
C LYS A 6 9.83 2.34 52.26
N GLU A 7 8.65 2.82 51.94
CA GLU A 7 8.02 4.08 52.37
C GLU A 7 9.01 5.24 52.50
N ASP A 8 8.88 6.33 51.77
CA ASP A 8 8.06 7.47 52.09
C ASP A 8 8.40 8.72 51.26
N LYS A 9 7.41 9.56 51.10
CA LYS A 9 7.31 11.01 50.95
C LYS A 9 7.29 11.57 49.55
N GLN A 10 6.11 11.95 49.06
CA GLN A 10 5.18 13.07 49.39
C GLN A 10 5.80 14.46 49.34
N GLN A 11 5.06 15.29 48.68
CA GLN A 11 4.83 16.75 48.68
C GLN A 11 5.24 17.42 47.40
N GLY A 12 4.42 17.98 46.56
CA GLY A 12 3.19 18.78 46.85
C GLY A 12 3.60 20.24 46.93
N PHE A 13 3.36 20.97 45.81
CA PHE A 13 3.11 22.39 45.89
C PHE A 13 2.54 22.95 44.59
N ASN A 14 1.30 23.32 44.67
CA ASN A 14 0.61 24.38 43.93
C ASN A 14 0.25 25.40 45.01
N PRO A 15 0.20 26.73 44.89
CA PRO A 15 -0.80 27.41 44.07
C PRO A 15 -0.44 28.85 43.60
N SER A 16 -1.36 29.38 42.81
CA SER A 16 -1.90 30.76 42.87
C SER A 16 -1.27 31.85 41.99
N GLN A 17 -2.07 32.31 41.10
CA GLN A 17 -2.29 33.68 40.61
C GLN A 17 -2.43 34.73 41.77
N PRO A 18 -2.65 36.07 41.55
CA PRO A 18 -2.79 36.89 40.33
C PRO A 18 -2.11 38.28 40.45
N SER A 19 -2.39 39.20 39.57
CA SER A 19 -2.68 40.66 39.69
C SER A 19 -2.06 41.43 38.50
N GLU A 20 -2.91 42.04 37.69
CA GLU A 20 -3.48 43.41 37.72
C GLU A 20 -2.47 44.52 37.41
N SER A 21 -2.76 45.17 36.35
CA SER A 21 -3.31 46.51 36.07
C SER A 21 -2.25 47.54 35.66
N SER A 22 -2.53 48.25 34.58
CA SER A 22 -2.89 49.65 34.48
C SER A 22 -2.69 50.16 33.05
N SER A 23 -3.72 50.54 32.36
CA SER A 23 -4.22 51.87 32.07
C SER A 23 -3.21 52.88 31.58
N GLY A 24 -3.45 53.37 30.37
CA GLY A 24 -2.81 54.56 29.80
C GLY A 24 -3.49 54.97 28.50
N SER A 25 -4.53 55.77 28.66
CA SER A 25 -5.19 56.54 27.59
C SER A 25 -4.35 57.74 27.19
N SER A 26 -4.28 58.05 25.90
CA SER A 26 -4.26 59.44 25.45
C SER A 26 -4.72 59.57 24.00
N SER A 27 -5.69 60.38 23.88
CA SER A 27 -6.37 60.93 22.73
C SER A 27 -5.45 61.82 21.88
N GLY A 28 -5.70 61.82 20.57
CA GLY A 28 -5.13 62.76 19.65
C GLY A 28 -5.87 62.77 18.32
N SER A 29 -6.83 63.67 18.22
CA SER A 29 -7.57 64.05 17.01
C SER A 29 -6.71 64.89 16.10
N SER A 30 -6.73 64.65 14.79
CA SER A 30 -6.72 65.71 13.79
C SER A 30 -7.18 65.22 12.42
N SER A 31 -8.12 65.90 11.93
CA SER A 31 -8.83 65.87 10.66
C SER A 31 -7.92 66.17 9.46
N GLY A 32 -8.21 65.54 8.33
CA GLY A 32 -7.66 65.87 7.02
C GLY A 32 -8.41 65.18 5.91
N SER A 33 -9.31 65.93 5.27
CA SER A 33 -10.04 65.59 4.04
C SER A 33 -9.12 65.47 2.84
N SER A 34 -9.32 64.53 1.94
CA SER A 34 -9.69 64.77 0.53
C SER A 34 -9.59 63.50 -0.36
N SER A 35 -10.69 63.18 -0.94
CA SER A 35 -10.97 62.77 -2.33
C SER A 35 -10.01 61.90 -3.07
N GLY A 36 -10.54 60.74 -3.57
CA GLY A 36 -9.95 60.01 -4.67
C GLY A 36 -10.45 58.56 -4.73
N PHE A 37 -11.62 58.31 -5.29
CA PHE A 37 -11.94 57.05 -5.91
C PHE A 37 -11.13 56.86 -7.21
N PRO A 38 -10.68 55.65 -7.55
CA PRO A 38 -11.60 54.72 -8.26
C PRO A 38 -11.53 53.30 -7.76
N SER A 39 -12.71 52.73 -7.73
CA SER A 39 -13.04 51.31 -7.68
C SER A 39 -12.22 50.46 -8.64
N GLY A 40 -11.34 49.65 -8.11
CA GLY A 40 -10.73 48.54 -8.79
C GLY A 40 -11.20 47.26 -8.10
N SER A 41 -12.27 46.67 -8.61
CA SER A 41 -12.69 45.31 -8.28
C SER A 41 -11.68 44.32 -8.81
N SER A 42 -10.72 43.94 -8.01
CA SER A 42 -9.92 42.75 -8.27
C SER A 42 -10.60 41.56 -7.59
N SER A 43 -11.55 40.96 -8.30
CA SER A 43 -11.98 39.58 -8.04
C SER A 43 -10.79 38.65 -8.36
N GLY A 44 -9.90 38.51 -7.37
CA GLY A 44 -8.86 37.52 -7.39
C GLY A 44 -9.50 36.15 -7.17
N SER A 45 -9.69 35.43 -8.25
CA SER A 45 -10.16 34.05 -8.27
C SER A 45 -9.21 33.15 -7.51
N SER A 46 -9.57 32.76 -6.30
CA SER A 46 -8.91 31.74 -5.48
C SER A 46 -9.19 30.29 -5.94
N SER A 47 -9.48 30.09 -7.23
CA SER A 47 -9.78 28.76 -7.78
C SER A 47 -8.56 27.95 -8.24
N GLY A 48 -7.35 28.51 -8.18
CA GLY A 48 -6.12 27.84 -8.64
C GLY A 48 -5.57 26.81 -7.65
N SER A 49 -5.67 27.06 -6.35
CA SER A 49 -4.95 26.24 -5.36
C SER A 49 -5.53 24.83 -5.18
N SER A 50 -6.85 24.70 -5.27
CA SER A 50 -7.50 23.39 -5.07
C SER A 50 -7.25 22.41 -6.24
N THR A 51 -7.16 22.93 -7.47
CA THR A 51 -6.88 22.13 -8.67
C THR A 51 -5.41 21.70 -8.70
N GLU A 52 -4.49 22.58 -8.33
CA GLU A 52 -3.06 22.26 -8.28
C GLU A 52 -2.74 21.22 -7.21
N ILE A 53 -3.33 21.34 -6.02
CA ILE A 53 -3.16 20.36 -4.93
C ILE A 53 -3.68 18.98 -5.35
N GLY A 54 -4.86 18.93 -5.97
CA GLY A 54 -5.44 17.68 -6.47
C GLY A 54 -4.57 17.01 -7.53
N THR A 55 -3.98 17.81 -8.43
CA THR A 55 -3.07 17.31 -9.48
C THR A 55 -1.76 16.80 -8.92
N GLN A 56 -1.18 17.50 -7.95
CA GLN A 56 0.08 17.09 -7.29
C GLN A 56 -0.09 15.79 -6.47
N VAL A 57 -1.18 15.66 -5.73
CA VAL A 57 -1.48 14.43 -4.97
C VAL A 57 -1.66 13.25 -5.92
N SER A 58 -2.32 13.45 -7.07
CA SER A 58 -2.48 12.42 -8.09
C SER A 58 -1.13 12.03 -8.72
N ALA A 59 -0.30 13.01 -9.09
CA ALA A 59 1.02 12.78 -9.68
C ALA A 59 1.95 12.01 -8.72
N ARG A 60 1.96 12.37 -7.45
CA ARG A 60 2.74 11.66 -6.42
C ARG A 60 2.32 10.20 -6.26
N ARG A 61 1.02 9.92 -6.24
CA ARG A 61 0.51 8.54 -6.16
C ARG A 61 0.90 7.73 -7.39
N VAL A 62 0.83 8.32 -8.56
CA VAL A 62 1.26 7.69 -9.81
C VAL A 62 2.76 7.40 -9.79
N ALA A 63 3.59 8.36 -9.36
CA ALA A 63 5.03 8.18 -9.24
C ALA A 63 5.40 7.09 -8.24
N LEU A 64 4.78 7.07 -7.06
CA LEU A 64 4.97 6.02 -6.06
C LEU A 64 4.53 4.64 -6.58
N THR A 65 3.42 4.58 -7.31
CA THR A 65 2.95 3.34 -7.93
C THR A 65 3.93 2.84 -8.97
N GLY A 66 4.48 3.72 -9.79
CA GLY A 66 5.52 3.41 -10.77
C GLY A 66 6.79 2.88 -10.12
N LEU A 67 7.26 3.54 -9.05
CA LEU A 67 8.44 3.11 -8.29
C LEU A 67 8.22 1.71 -7.67
N LEU A 68 7.06 1.50 -7.05
CA LEU A 68 6.70 0.21 -6.47
C LEU A 68 6.53 -0.88 -7.55
N ALA A 69 5.98 -0.54 -8.71
CA ALA A 69 5.90 -1.48 -9.84
C ALA A 69 7.30 -1.88 -10.35
N ALA A 70 8.24 -0.92 -10.41
CA ALA A 70 9.63 -1.22 -10.74
C ALA A 70 10.28 -2.15 -9.70
N LEU A 71 10.04 -1.92 -8.40
CA LEU A 71 10.50 -2.81 -7.34
C LEU A 71 9.89 -4.22 -7.47
N ALA A 72 8.60 -4.31 -7.80
CA ALA A 72 7.94 -5.59 -8.06
C ALA A 72 8.54 -6.33 -9.26
N LEU A 73 8.98 -5.59 -10.27
CA LEU A 73 9.68 -6.15 -11.43
C LEU A 73 11.06 -6.71 -11.05
N ILE A 74 11.80 -6.00 -10.20
CA ILE A 74 13.08 -6.48 -9.65
C ILE A 74 12.86 -7.79 -8.88
N PHE A 75 11.85 -7.87 -8.02
CA PHE A 75 11.52 -9.11 -7.32
C PHE A 75 11.12 -10.23 -8.28
N SER A 76 10.40 -9.92 -9.36
CA SER A 76 10.08 -10.90 -10.41
C SER A 76 11.33 -11.42 -11.11
N TYR A 77 12.31 -10.54 -11.35
CA TYR A 77 13.59 -10.92 -11.95
C TYR A 77 14.41 -11.81 -11.00
N VAL A 78 14.52 -11.43 -9.72
CA VAL A 78 15.21 -12.25 -8.71
C VAL A 78 14.55 -13.62 -8.60
N GLU A 79 13.22 -13.67 -8.61
CA GLU A 79 12.46 -14.92 -8.57
C GLU A 79 12.68 -15.79 -9.84
N ALA A 80 12.91 -15.16 -10.99
CA ALA A 80 13.23 -15.86 -12.23
C ALA A 80 14.68 -16.41 -12.25
N LEU A 81 15.61 -15.72 -11.58
CA LEU A 81 17.01 -16.16 -11.46
C LEU A 81 17.21 -17.33 -10.49
N VAL A 82 16.37 -17.42 -9.46
CA VAL A 82 16.42 -18.51 -8.48
C VAL A 82 15.42 -19.58 -8.90
N PRO A 83 15.87 -20.62 -9.63
CA PRO A 83 15.00 -21.73 -10.00
C PRO A 83 14.70 -22.54 -8.72
N PHE A 84 13.59 -22.23 -8.05
CA PHE A 84 13.05 -23.11 -7.02
C PHE A 84 12.47 -24.36 -7.69
N ASN A 85 13.36 -25.25 -8.14
CA ASN A 85 13.00 -26.55 -8.64
C ASN A 85 12.71 -27.50 -7.47
N ALA A 86 11.56 -27.30 -6.83
CA ALA A 86 11.01 -28.29 -5.90
C ALA A 86 10.45 -29.53 -6.66
N GLY A 87 10.92 -29.75 -7.91
CA GLY A 87 10.47 -30.85 -8.76
C GLY A 87 9.07 -30.67 -9.37
N ILE A 88 8.39 -29.57 -9.08
CA ILE A 88 7.04 -29.30 -9.57
C ILE A 88 7.06 -27.98 -10.33
N PRO A 89 6.72 -27.96 -11.63
CA PRO A 89 6.61 -26.75 -12.41
C PRO A 89 5.56 -25.80 -11.81
N GLY A 90 5.91 -24.54 -11.66
CA GLY A 90 4.96 -23.50 -11.22
C GLY A 90 5.06 -23.08 -9.75
N ILE A 91 5.83 -23.75 -8.91
CA ILE A 91 6.09 -23.29 -7.54
C ILE A 91 7.03 -22.09 -7.60
N LYS A 92 6.52 -20.92 -7.19
CA LYS A 92 7.26 -19.67 -7.07
C LYS A 92 7.12 -19.16 -5.64
N LEU A 93 8.15 -18.48 -5.13
CA LEU A 93 8.11 -17.87 -3.78
C LEU A 93 7.05 -16.80 -3.65
N GLY A 94 6.62 -16.19 -4.77
CA GLY A 94 5.60 -15.17 -4.79
C GLY A 94 6.07 -13.81 -4.25
N LEU A 95 7.38 -13.58 -4.11
CA LEU A 95 7.94 -12.30 -3.66
C LEU A 95 7.42 -11.12 -4.48
N ALA A 96 7.18 -11.34 -5.75
CA ALA A 96 6.63 -10.34 -6.63
C ALA A 96 5.19 -9.91 -6.24
N ASN A 97 4.43 -10.74 -5.51
CA ASN A 97 3.09 -10.40 -5.02
C ASN A 97 3.10 -9.55 -3.75
N LEU A 98 4.26 -9.42 -3.08
CA LEU A 98 4.44 -8.56 -1.91
C LEU A 98 4.08 -7.10 -2.22
N VAL A 99 4.58 -6.60 -3.34
CA VAL A 99 4.41 -5.19 -3.70
C VAL A 99 2.96 -4.83 -4.04
N PRO A 100 2.23 -5.57 -4.90
CA PRO A 100 0.81 -5.35 -5.10
C PRO A 100 -0.01 -5.40 -3.82
N LEU A 101 0.34 -6.28 -2.89
CA LEU A 101 -0.32 -6.36 -1.59
C LEU A 101 -0.09 -5.09 -0.75
N ILE A 102 1.14 -4.56 -0.70
CA ILE A 102 1.45 -3.30 0.00
C ILE A 102 0.69 -2.14 -0.65
N ILE A 103 0.69 -2.04 -1.97
CA ILE A 103 -0.05 -1.00 -2.69
C ILE A 103 -1.55 -1.11 -2.39
N LEU A 104 -2.09 -2.33 -2.37
CA LEU A 104 -3.49 -2.59 -2.05
C LEU A 104 -3.88 -2.06 -0.66
N TYR A 105 -2.99 -2.17 0.33
CA TYR A 105 -3.26 -1.71 1.70
C TYR A 105 -2.94 -0.24 1.94
N ARG A 106 -2.02 0.38 1.19
CA ARG A 106 -1.56 1.76 1.41
C ARG A 106 -2.13 2.79 0.45
N LEU A 107 -2.35 2.39 -0.80
CA LEU A 107 -3.01 3.21 -1.80
C LEU A 107 -4.43 2.67 -2.06
N ASP A 108 -4.84 2.68 -3.30
CA ASP A 108 -6.13 2.19 -3.75
C ASP A 108 -5.99 0.91 -4.59
N ALA A 109 -7.06 0.12 -4.64
CA ALA A 109 -7.10 -1.10 -5.45
C ALA A 109 -6.78 -0.86 -6.93
N ARG A 110 -7.12 0.32 -7.46
CA ARG A 110 -6.85 0.69 -8.86
C ARG A 110 -5.35 0.76 -9.14
N TYR A 111 -4.59 1.40 -8.26
CA TYR A 111 -3.13 1.50 -8.37
C TYR A 111 -2.45 0.14 -8.17
N ALA A 112 -2.94 -0.65 -7.23
CA ALA A 112 -2.43 -2.00 -6.99
C ALA A 112 -2.66 -2.92 -8.20
N PHE A 113 -3.84 -2.84 -8.81
CA PHE A 113 -4.16 -3.60 -10.02
C PHE A 113 -3.30 -3.18 -11.20
N ALA A 114 -3.18 -1.87 -11.45
CA ALA A 114 -2.35 -1.35 -12.52
C ALA A 114 -0.88 -1.77 -12.35
N ALA A 115 -0.29 -1.60 -11.16
CA ALA A 115 1.08 -2.03 -10.87
C ALA A 115 1.27 -3.53 -11.09
N ASN A 116 0.29 -4.34 -10.67
CA ASN A 116 0.33 -5.79 -10.86
C ASN A 116 0.30 -6.19 -12.34
N LEU A 117 -0.57 -5.55 -13.14
CA LEU A 117 -0.64 -5.80 -14.58
C LEU A 117 0.66 -5.40 -15.29
N ILE A 118 1.15 -4.18 -15.03
CA ILE A 118 2.40 -3.67 -15.61
C ILE A 118 3.55 -4.63 -15.30
N ARG A 119 3.68 -5.04 -14.02
CA ARG A 119 4.70 -5.98 -13.60
C ARG A 119 4.63 -7.31 -14.38
N VAL A 120 3.45 -7.91 -14.43
CA VAL A 120 3.28 -9.23 -15.09
C VAL A 120 3.58 -9.14 -16.57
N PHE A 121 3.10 -8.09 -17.22
CA PHE A 121 3.33 -7.84 -18.65
C PHE A 121 4.83 -7.64 -18.93
N LEU A 122 5.49 -6.76 -18.17
CA LEU A 122 6.93 -6.52 -18.34
C LEU A 122 7.78 -7.73 -18.00
N ALA A 123 7.48 -8.45 -16.92
CA ALA A 123 8.20 -9.67 -16.56
C ALA A 123 8.04 -10.76 -17.61
N GLY A 124 6.84 -10.87 -18.18
CA GLY A 124 6.58 -11.80 -19.28
C GLY A 124 7.36 -11.46 -20.55
N LEU A 125 7.38 -10.18 -20.90
CA LEU A 125 8.07 -9.69 -22.09
C LEU A 125 9.60 -9.83 -21.97
N LEU A 126 10.15 -9.51 -20.77
CA LEU A 126 11.61 -9.43 -20.56
C LEU A 126 12.25 -10.75 -20.18
N PHE A 127 11.57 -11.61 -19.41
CA PHE A 127 12.22 -12.74 -18.76
C PHE A 127 11.58 -14.10 -19.04
N SER A 128 10.27 -14.14 -19.25
CA SER A 128 9.53 -15.41 -19.17
C SER A 128 8.93 -15.88 -20.50
N GLY A 129 8.81 -15.01 -21.48
CA GLY A 129 8.14 -15.29 -22.74
C GLY A 129 6.61 -15.17 -22.68
N MET A 130 5.97 -15.11 -23.84
CA MET A 130 4.54 -14.82 -24.01
C MET A 130 3.63 -15.81 -23.28
N PHE A 131 3.93 -17.11 -23.37
CA PHE A 131 3.11 -18.14 -22.74
C PHE A 131 3.16 -18.06 -21.21
N ALA A 132 4.36 -17.89 -20.66
CA ALA A 132 4.52 -17.72 -19.22
C ALA A 132 3.90 -16.40 -18.71
N ALA A 133 3.84 -15.36 -19.55
CA ALA A 133 3.14 -14.13 -19.27
C ALA A 133 1.63 -14.35 -19.12
N LEU A 134 0.99 -15.05 -20.05
CA LEU A 134 -0.44 -15.39 -19.99
C LEU A 134 -0.77 -16.22 -18.74
N TYR A 135 0.05 -17.20 -18.46
CA TYR A 135 -0.05 -18.05 -17.28
C TYR A 135 0.05 -17.23 -15.98
N SER A 136 1.03 -16.34 -15.89
CA SER A 136 1.22 -15.44 -14.75
C SER A 136 0.13 -14.40 -14.64
N LEU A 137 -0.41 -13.91 -15.77
CA LEU A 137 -1.50 -12.95 -15.80
C LEU A 137 -2.77 -13.53 -15.18
N ALA A 138 -3.17 -14.73 -15.59
CA ALA A 138 -4.34 -15.39 -15.03
C ALA A 138 -4.22 -15.60 -13.53
N GLY A 139 -3.09 -16.10 -13.06
CA GLY A 139 -2.81 -16.27 -11.63
C GLY A 139 -2.86 -14.93 -10.87
N SER A 140 -2.23 -13.89 -11.42
CA SER A 140 -2.17 -12.58 -10.74
C SER A 140 -3.52 -11.85 -10.71
N VAL A 141 -4.32 -11.95 -11.76
CA VAL A 141 -5.67 -11.37 -11.79
C VAL A 141 -6.59 -12.08 -10.80
N THR A 142 -6.60 -13.42 -10.82
CA THR A 142 -7.40 -14.21 -9.88
C THR A 142 -7.00 -13.94 -8.44
N SER A 143 -5.72 -13.95 -8.14
CA SER A 143 -5.16 -13.63 -6.83
C SER A 143 -5.56 -12.23 -6.37
N PHE A 144 -5.38 -11.23 -7.23
CA PHE A 144 -5.71 -9.84 -6.91
C PHE A 144 -7.19 -9.66 -6.59
N PHE A 145 -8.07 -10.27 -7.38
CA PHE A 145 -9.51 -10.19 -7.17
C PHE A 145 -9.92 -10.77 -5.81
N VAL A 146 -9.39 -11.94 -5.46
CA VAL A 146 -9.64 -12.57 -4.16
C VAL A 146 -9.09 -11.73 -3.01
N MET A 147 -7.85 -11.24 -3.12
CA MET A 147 -7.26 -10.35 -2.10
C MET A 147 -8.08 -9.07 -1.92
N TYR A 148 -8.56 -8.47 -2.99
CA TYR A 148 -9.41 -7.28 -2.94
C TYR A 148 -10.73 -7.55 -2.24
N LEU A 149 -11.41 -8.66 -2.56
CA LEU A 149 -12.66 -9.06 -1.90
C LEU A 149 -12.45 -9.30 -0.41
N LEU A 150 -11.43 -10.09 -0.05
CA LEU A 150 -11.15 -10.39 1.35
C LEU A 150 -10.75 -9.14 2.15
N LYS A 151 -9.95 -8.25 1.56
CA LYS A 151 -9.64 -6.96 2.18
C LYS A 151 -10.89 -6.13 2.44
N LYS A 152 -11.85 -6.14 1.50
CA LYS A 152 -13.10 -5.36 1.62
C LYS A 152 -13.98 -5.84 2.78
N THR A 153 -13.93 -7.13 3.13
CA THR A 153 -14.68 -7.67 4.28
C THR A 153 -14.14 -7.22 5.63
N ASN A 154 -12.88 -6.77 5.70
CA ASN A 154 -12.16 -6.42 6.94
C ASN A 154 -12.12 -7.52 8.02
N LEU A 155 -12.46 -8.76 7.66
CA LEU A 155 -12.47 -9.91 8.58
C LEU A 155 -11.11 -10.60 8.67
N PHE A 156 -10.26 -10.42 7.66
CA PHE A 156 -9.00 -11.13 7.52
C PHE A 156 -7.79 -10.21 7.79
N SER A 157 -6.79 -10.77 8.46
CA SER A 157 -5.49 -10.11 8.60
C SER A 157 -4.76 -10.02 7.24
N VAL A 158 -3.74 -9.16 7.15
CA VAL A 158 -2.86 -9.06 5.97
C VAL A 158 -2.32 -10.42 5.56
N ILE A 159 -1.93 -11.23 6.55
CA ILE A 159 -1.41 -12.59 6.32
C ILE A 159 -2.49 -13.49 5.72
N GLY A 160 -3.71 -13.46 6.25
CA GLY A 160 -4.82 -14.25 5.72
C GLY A 160 -5.19 -13.87 4.29
N VAL A 161 -5.25 -12.56 3.99
CA VAL A 161 -5.49 -12.05 2.63
C VAL A 161 -4.39 -12.50 1.67
N SER A 162 -3.12 -12.42 2.09
CA SER A 162 -1.97 -12.87 1.30
C SER A 162 -2.00 -14.38 1.05
N THR A 163 -2.33 -15.16 2.07
CA THR A 163 -2.42 -16.63 1.97
C THR A 163 -3.47 -17.04 0.95
N ALA A 164 -4.66 -16.47 1.03
CA ALA A 164 -5.70 -16.69 0.04
C ALA A 164 -5.23 -16.25 -1.36
N GLY A 165 -4.58 -15.08 -1.46
CA GLY A 165 -3.98 -14.61 -2.70
C GLY A 165 -3.01 -15.61 -3.32
N GLY A 166 -2.11 -16.21 -2.52
CA GLY A 166 -1.16 -17.23 -2.97
C GLY A 166 -1.83 -18.49 -3.49
N VAL A 167 -2.84 -18.99 -2.77
CA VAL A 167 -3.62 -20.16 -3.19
C VAL A 167 -4.33 -19.90 -4.52
N PHE A 168 -5.07 -18.79 -4.60
CA PHE A 168 -5.84 -18.47 -5.82
C PHE A 168 -4.97 -18.06 -7.00
N HIS A 169 -3.74 -17.57 -6.75
CA HIS A 169 -2.74 -17.40 -7.79
C HIS A 169 -2.43 -18.73 -8.48
N ASN A 170 -2.12 -19.76 -7.71
CA ASN A 170 -1.83 -21.08 -8.24
C ASN A 170 -3.05 -21.74 -8.91
N VAL A 171 -4.24 -21.55 -8.35
CA VAL A 171 -5.50 -22.00 -8.96
C VAL A 171 -5.71 -21.35 -10.33
N GLY A 172 -5.56 -20.02 -10.42
CA GLY A 172 -5.68 -19.30 -11.69
C GLY A 172 -4.68 -19.75 -12.73
N GLN A 173 -3.44 -20.01 -12.32
CA GLN A 173 -2.41 -20.58 -13.18
C GLN A 173 -2.77 -21.98 -13.67
N LEU A 174 -3.23 -22.84 -12.78
CA LEU A 174 -3.62 -24.21 -13.12
C LEU A 174 -4.77 -24.23 -14.14
N CYS A 175 -5.76 -23.36 -13.99
CA CYS A 175 -6.85 -23.25 -14.96
C CYS A 175 -6.33 -22.97 -16.38
N VAL A 176 -5.41 -22.01 -16.52
CA VAL A 176 -4.81 -21.72 -17.83
C VAL A 176 -3.96 -22.86 -18.32
N ALA A 177 -3.20 -23.53 -17.45
CA ALA A 177 -2.40 -24.70 -17.82
C ALA A 177 -3.26 -25.83 -18.38
N ILE A 178 -4.38 -26.16 -17.73
CA ILE A 178 -5.32 -27.20 -18.19
C ILE A 178 -5.88 -26.84 -19.57
N LEU A 179 -6.28 -25.58 -19.77
CA LEU A 179 -6.82 -25.12 -21.05
C LEU A 179 -5.77 -25.15 -22.16
N ALA A 180 -4.56 -24.69 -21.87
CA ALA A 180 -3.49 -24.57 -22.87
C ALA A 180 -2.95 -25.92 -23.32
N VAL A 181 -2.84 -26.89 -22.41
CA VAL A 181 -2.33 -28.23 -22.70
C VAL A 181 -3.45 -29.21 -23.05
N SER A 182 -4.72 -28.79 -22.89
CA SER A 182 -5.90 -29.64 -23.08
C SER A 182 -5.83 -30.96 -22.28
N SER A 183 -5.20 -30.90 -21.10
CA SER A 183 -4.97 -32.08 -20.24
C SER A 183 -5.65 -31.91 -18.89
N PRO A 184 -6.85 -32.51 -18.69
CA PRO A 184 -7.57 -32.48 -17.41
C PRO A 184 -6.78 -33.14 -16.27
N GLN A 185 -5.82 -34.02 -16.58
CA GLN A 185 -5.00 -34.72 -15.58
C GLN A 185 -4.19 -33.77 -14.71
N LEU A 186 -3.93 -32.55 -15.18
CA LEU A 186 -3.23 -31.52 -14.40
C LEU A 186 -3.96 -31.13 -13.10
N ILE A 187 -5.25 -31.44 -12.99
CA ILE A 187 -6.03 -31.17 -11.76
C ILE A 187 -5.47 -31.94 -10.55
N HIS A 188 -4.79 -33.07 -10.77
CA HIS A 188 -4.18 -33.83 -9.68
C HIS A 188 -3.02 -33.10 -8.99
N TYR A 189 -2.45 -32.04 -9.63
CA TYR A 189 -1.46 -31.17 -9.00
C TYR A 189 -2.09 -30.12 -8.07
N LEU A 190 -3.43 -29.96 -8.09
CA LEU A 190 -4.13 -28.95 -7.30
C LEU A 190 -3.80 -28.99 -5.80
N PRO A 191 -3.81 -30.15 -5.11
CA PRO A 191 -3.50 -30.20 -3.68
C PRO A 191 -2.10 -29.68 -3.35
N VAL A 192 -1.11 -30.03 -4.18
CA VAL A 192 0.28 -29.57 -4.00
C VAL A 192 0.40 -28.08 -4.25
N LEU A 193 -0.30 -27.56 -5.27
CA LEU A 193 -0.30 -26.13 -5.59
C LEU A 193 -1.01 -25.32 -4.49
N ILE A 194 -2.07 -25.84 -3.87
CA ILE A 194 -2.73 -25.20 -2.74
C ILE A 194 -1.75 -25.08 -1.56
N ILE A 195 -1.09 -26.16 -1.19
CA ILE A 195 -0.14 -26.17 -0.06
C ILE A 195 1.01 -25.22 -0.35
N SER A 196 1.60 -25.26 -1.55
CA SER A 196 2.67 -24.34 -1.92
C SER A 196 2.22 -22.88 -1.93
N GLY A 197 1.01 -22.60 -2.43
CA GLY A 197 0.40 -21.27 -2.42
C GLY A 197 0.13 -20.75 -1.01
N MET A 198 -0.29 -21.63 -0.09
CA MET A 198 -0.44 -21.27 1.33
C MET A 198 0.89 -20.90 1.96
N ILE A 199 1.91 -21.73 1.80
CA ILE A 199 3.25 -21.47 2.36
C ILE A 199 3.82 -20.16 1.81
N ALA A 200 3.82 -19.99 0.49
CA ALA A 200 4.29 -18.77 -0.15
C ALA A 200 3.48 -17.54 0.30
N GLY A 201 2.14 -17.67 0.35
CA GLY A 201 1.25 -16.60 0.80
C GLY A 201 1.45 -16.19 2.26
N ILE A 202 1.75 -17.12 3.15
CA ILE A 202 2.08 -16.84 4.55
C ILE A 202 3.40 -16.07 4.63
N ILE A 203 4.45 -16.52 3.93
CA ILE A 203 5.76 -15.85 3.92
C ILE A 203 5.64 -14.42 3.40
N VAL A 204 4.97 -14.24 2.27
CA VAL A 204 4.71 -12.93 1.67
C VAL A 204 3.85 -12.07 2.60
N GLY A 205 2.84 -12.65 3.24
CA GLY A 205 1.94 -11.97 4.16
C GLY A 205 2.66 -11.46 5.41
N ILE A 206 3.56 -12.25 5.98
CA ILE A 206 4.39 -11.83 7.11
C ILE A 206 5.31 -10.67 6.68
N GLY A 207 5.98 -10.82 5.53
CA GLY A 207 6.82 -9.76 4.97
C GLY A 207 6.04 -8.46 4.72
N ALA A 208 4.83 -8.57 4.16
CA ALA A 208 3.96 -7.42 3.94
C ALA A 208 3.51 -6.77 5.25
N ALA A 209 3.12 -7.55 6.27
CA ALA A 209 2.71 -7.03 7.56
C ALA A 209 3.85 -6.24 8.22
N VAL A 210 5.06 -6.79 8.27
CA VAL A 210 6.25 -6.10 8.81
C VAL A 210 6.56 -4.81 8.04
N LEU A 211 6.48 -4.83 6.71
CA LEU A 211 6.72 -3.64 5.90
C LEU A 211 5.61 -2.59 6.09
N LEU A 212 4.35 -3.02 6.19
CA LEU A 212 3.24 -2.12 6.46
C LEU A 212 3.38 -1.42 7.81
N ASP A 213 3.91 -2.08 8.84
CA ASP A 213 4.15 -1.47 10.15
C ASP A 213 5.32 -0.47 10.13
N ARG A 214 6.33 -0.72 9.29
CA ARG A 214 7.52 0.14 9.18
C ARG A 214 7.32 1.35 8.28
N ILE A 215 6.49 1.26 7.27
CA ILE A 215 6.27 2.33 6.29
C ILE A 215 5.19 3.30 6.82
N PRO A 216 5.51 4.56 7.09
CA PRO A 216 4.55 5.52 7.61
C PRO A 216 3.44 5.82 6.58
N VAL A 217 2.20 5.87 7.06
CA VAL A 217 1.01 6.16 6.22
C VAL A 217 1.11 7.52 5.53
N LYS A 218 1.82 8.47 6.14
CA LYS A 218 2.04 9.83 5.61
C LYS A 218 2.70 9.84 4.23
N LEU A 219 3.53 8.83 3.92
CA LEU A 219 4.18 8.72 2.62
C LEU A 219 3.18 8.56 1.45
N PHE A 220 1.99 8.03 1.72
CA PHE A 220 0.99 7.68 0.72
C PHE A 220 -0.26 8.59 0.73
N ARG A 221 -0.42 9.42 1.76
CA ARG A 221 -1.65 10.23 1.97
C ARG A 221 -1.50 11.72 1.74
N GLU A 222 -0.27 12.27 1.73
CA GLU A 222 -0.02 13.70 1.48
C GLU A 222 0.28 14.00 0.02
#